data_dc59f1d03dc40f3892473e4c2a458498
#
_entry.id   dc59f1d03dc40f3892473e4c2a458498
#
_cell.length_a   1.000
_cell.length_b   1.000
_cell.length_c   1.000
_cell.angle_alpha   90.00
_cell.angle_beta   90.00
_cell.angle_gamma   90.00
#
_symmetry.space_group_name_H-M   'P 1'
#
loop_
_entity.id
_entity.type
_entity.pdbx_description
1 polymer ?
#
loop_
_entity_poly.entity_id
_entity_poly.type
_entity_poly.pdbx_seq_one_letter_code
_entity_poly.pdbx_strand_id
1 'polypeptide(L)'
;METLSNLAFGLGVALSWQNVLYCFIGCFLGTLVGVLPGIGPVATVAMLLPFTFGLSPAPALIMLAGIYYGAQYGGSTTAILVNIPGESSSVVTTLDGHQMARRGRAGPALGIAAIGSFVAGCIATLLIAYFAPPLAELALKFSPAEYFSLMVFGLIAAVVLARGSLIKALGMVCVGILLGLVGTDVNSGTIRFAFGMPELAEGIEAQAVLTAEAVRQQPDGDLVDELHEWPGQARRDRRHQAHPPTCDAGC
;
A
#
# COMPACT_ATOMS: atom_id res chain seq x y z
N MET A 1 -34.56 -2.43 3.01
CA MET A 1 -34.70 -1.07 3.59
C MET A 1 -33.81 -0.86 4.81
N GLU A 2 -33.48 -1.91 5.55
CA GLU A 2 -32.61 -1.84 6.75
C GLU A 2 -31.17 -1.42 6.44
N THR A 3 -30.59 -1.91 5.35
CA THR A 3 -29.22 -1.55 4.94
C THR A 3 -29.06 -0.06 4.66
N LEU A 4 -30.05 0.56 4.02
CA LEU A 4 -29.99 1.98 3.70
C LEU A 4 -30.16 2.85 4.96
N SER A 5 -31.03 2.45 5.89
CA SER A 5 -31.19 3.15 7.18
C SER A 5 -29.96 3.02 8.06
N ASN A 6 -29.32 1.85 8.09
CA ASN A 6 -28.08 1.61 8.82
C ASN A 6 -26.92 2.42 8.22
N LEU A 7 -26.87 2.53 6.89
CA LEU A 7 -25.86 3.35 6.21
C LEU A 7 -26.05 4.84 6.52
N ALA A 8 -27.30 5.32 6.50
CA ALA A 8 -27.62 6.71 6.85
C ALA A 8 -27.29 7.03 8.31
N PHE A 9 -27.58 6.11 9.22
CA PHE A 9 -27.21 6.23 10.63
C PHE A 9 -25.70 6.27 10.81
N GLY A 10 -24.96 5.33 10.19
CA GLY A 10 -23.50 5.29 10.24
C GLY A 10 -22.85 6.56 9.68
N LEU A 11 -23.39 7.08 8.57
CA LEU A 11 -22.93 8.34 7.98
C LEU A 11 -23.18 9.53 8.92
N GLY A 12 -24.31 9.57 9.61
CA GLY A 12 -24.62 10.59 10.61
C GLY A 12 -23.63 10.57 11.79
N VAL A 13 -23.25 9.38 12.26
CA VAL A 13 -22.22 9.22 13.29
C VAL A 13 -20.87 9.66 12.79
N ALA A 14 -20.47 9.23 11.58
CA ALA A 14 -19.17 9.56 11.00
C ALA A 14 -18.99 11.07 10.73
N LEU A 15 -20.06 11.76 10.32
CA LEU A 15 -20.04 13.20 10.04
C LEU A 15 -20.14 14.09 11.28
N SER A 16 -20.23 13.52 12.49
CA SER A 16 -20.14 14.33 13.71
C SER A 16 -18.80 15.05 13.77
N TRP A 17 -18.78 16.31 14.20
CA TRP A 17 -17.59 17.16 14.22
C TRP A 17 -16.38 16.49 14.88
N GLN A 18 -16.62 15.81 15.98
CA GLN A 18 -15.58 15.11 16.73
C GLN A 18 -14.98 13.94 15.93
N ASN A 19 -15.81 13.15 15.26
CA ASN A 19 -15.37 12.01 14.47
C ASN A 19 -14.65 12.43 13.18
N VAL A 20 -15.09 13.51 12.55
CA VAL A 20 -14.37 14.12 11.42
C VAL A 20 -12.98 14.59 11.84
N LEU A 21 -12.85 15.16 13.04
CA LEU A 21 -11.55 15.59 13.57
C LEU A 21 -10.62 14.39 13.83
N TYR A 22 -11.12 13.30 14.42
CA TYR A 22 -10.34 12.07 14.59
C TYR A 22 -9.95 11.42 13.25
N CYS A 23 -10.85 11.42 12.28
CA CYS A 23 -10.55 10.97 10.92
C CYS A 23 -9.41 11.79 10.30
N PHE A 24 -9.48 13.11 10.42
CA PHE A 24 -8.46 14.01 9.88
C PHE A 24 -7.09 13.80 10.56
N ILE A 25 -7.05 13.70 11.89
CA ILE A 25 -5.82 13.42 12.64
C ILE A 25 -5.25 12.06 12.22
N GLY A 26 -6.12 11.04 12.13
CA GLY A 26 -5.72 9.70 11.68
C GLY A 26 -5.13 9.73 10.26
N CYS A 27 -5.79 10.38 9.33
CA CYS A 27 -5.32 10.52 7.95
C CYS A 27 -3.99 11.27 7.87
N PHE A 28 -3.82 12.33 8.63
CA PHE A 28 -2.57 13.09 8.68
C PHE A 28 -1.40 12.26 9.23
N LEU A 29 -1.60 11.60 10.38
CA LEU A 29 -0.57 10.72 10.97
C LEU A 29 -0.27 9.53 10.07
N GLY A 30 -1.31 8.92 9.49
CA GLY A 30 -1.15 7.82 8.55
C GLY A 30 -0.35 8.21 7.31
N THR A 31 -0.64 9.37 6.73
CA THR A 31 0.12 9.88 5.57
C THR A 31 1.58 10.15 5.93
N LEU A 32 1.84 10.71 7.11
CA LEU A 32 3.18 11.05 7.57
C LEU A 32 4.06 9.79 7.73
N VAL A 33 3.49 8.72 8.29
CA VAL A 33 4.19 7.42 8.43
C VAL A 33 4.22 6.70 7.08
N GLY A 34 3.13 6.72 6.30
CA GLY A 34 3.02 6.04 5.01
C GLY A 34 3.93 6.56 3.91
N VAL A 35 4.46 7.79 4.06
CA VAL A 35 5.52 8.34 3.18
C VAL A 35 6.84 7.59 3.38
N LEU A 36 7.03 6.86 4.50
CA LEU A 36 8.23 6.06 4.70
C LEU A 36 8.11 4.77 3.85
N PRO A 37 9.01 4.58 2.87
CA PRO A 37 8.93 3.43 1.98
C PRO A 37 9.14 2.12 2.74
N GLY A 38 8.32 1.10 2.43
CA GLY A 38 8.39 -0.21 3.06
C GLY A 38 7.53 -0.36 4.33
N ILE A 39 6.99 0.72 4.89
CA ILE A 39 6.02 0.65 5.99
C ILE A 39 4.62 0.65 5.36
N GLY A 40 4.07 -0.53 5.16
CA GLY A 40 2.71 -0.67 4.62
C GLY A 40 1.64 -0.12 5.57
N PRO A 41 0.39 0.05 5.09
CA PRO A 41 -0.70 0.61 5.88
C PRO A 41 -1.05 -0.25 7.10
N VAL A 42 -0.86 -1.57 7.03
CA VAL A 42 -1.12 -2.49 8.15
C VAL A 42 -0.14 -2.23 9.29
N ALA A 43 1.17 -2.15 8.98
CA ALA A 43 2.19 -1.83 9.98
C ALA A 43 1.99 -0.43 10.56
N THR A 44 1.58 0.54 9.74
CA THR A 44 1.25 1.91 10.20
C THR A 44 0.08 1.90 11.17
N VAL A 45 -0.99 1.14 10.88
CA VAL A 45 -2.14 0.98 11.78
C VAL A 45 -1.69 0.35 13.09
N ALA A 46 -0.91 -0.75 13.05
CA ALA A 46 -0.41 -1.41 14.25
C ALA A 46 0.45 -0.48 15.12
N MET A 47 1.34 0.31 14.51
CA MET A 47 2.20 1.27 15.21
C MET A 47 1.40 2.41 15.84
N LEU A 48 0.32 2.86 15.21
CA LEU A 48 -0.51 3.96 15.69
C LEU A 48 -1.72 3.51 16.51
N LEU A 49 -1.96 2.21 16.64
CA LEU A 49 -3.05 1.63 17.43
C LEU A 49 -3.10 2.14 18.89
N PRO A 50 -1.96 2.30 19.61
CA PRO A 50 -1.99 2.80 20.99
C PRO A 50 -2.65 4.18 21.14
N PHE A 51 -2.63 5.03 20.13
CA PHE A 51 -3.28 6.34 20.15
C PHE A 51 -4.81 6.25 20.22
N THR A 52 -5.39 5.10 19.90
CA THR A 52 -6.84 4.90 19.90
C THR A 52 -7.38 4.30 21.20
N PHE A 53 -6.53 3.81 22.11
CA PHE A 53 -6.97 3.10 23.33
C PHE A 53 -7.82 3.94 24.31
N GLY A 54 -7.69 5.25 24.29
CA GLY A 54 -8.49 6.15 25.12
C GLY A 54 -9.83 6.58 24.51
N LEU A 55 -10.14 6.13 23.29
CA LEU A 55 -11.32 6.53 22.55
C LEU A 55 -12.45 5.52 22.70
N SER A 56 -13.69 5.98 22.56
CA SER A 56 -14.82 5.07 22.41
C SER A 56 -14.75 4.30 21.08
N PRO A 57 -15.40 3.13 20.93
CA PRO A 57 -15.19 2.24 19.79
C PRO A 57 -15.41 2.89 18.42
N ALA A 58 -16.45 3.71 18.26
CA ALA A 58 -16.75 4.32 16.95
C ALA A 58 -15.70 5.36 16.51
N PRO A 59 -15.31 6.36 17.32
CA PRO A 59 -14.19 7.25 17.02
C PRO A 59 -12.87 6.53 16.80
N ALA A 60 -12.58 5.46 17.59
CA ALA A 60 -11.36 4.68 17.41
C ALA A 60 -11.29 4.02 16.02
N LEU A 61 -12.38 3.37 15.59
CA LEU A 61 -12.47 2.76 14.26
C LEU A 61 -12.36 3.81 13.14
N ILE A 62 -12.98 4.97 13.31
CA ILE A 62 -12.91 6.06 12.33
C ILE A 62 -11.48 6.60 12.23
N MET A 63 -10.78 6.76 13.36
CA MET A 63 -9.39 7.19 13.38
C MET A 63 -8.47 6.15 12.72
N LEU A 64 -8.65 4.86 13.02
CA LEU A 64 -7.89 3.77 12.40
C LEU A 64 -8.13 3.69 10.89
N ALA A 65 -9.37 3.86 10.43
CA ALA A 65 -9.66 3.96 9.01
C ALA A 65 -8.94 5.15 8.37
N GLY A 66 -8.94 6.31 9.04
CA GLY A 66 -8.19 7.49 8.61
C GLY A 66 -6.68 7.21 8.49
N ILE A 67 -6.09 6.53 9.49
CA ILE A 67 -4.67 6.12 9.47
C ILE A 67 -4.39 5.20 8.27
N TYR A 68 -5.24 4.22 8.04
CA TYR A 68 -5.10 3.30 6.91
C TYR A 68 -5.12 4.01 5.56
N TYR A 69 -6.13 4.84 5.31
CA TYR A 69 -6.23 5.61 4.06
C TYR A 69 -5.10 6.62 3.90
N GLY A 70 -4.69 7.25 5.00
CA GLY A 70 -3.56 8.16 4.99
C GLY A 70 -2.26 7.46 4.60
N ALA A 71 -2.00 6.28 5.17
CA ALA A 71 -0.81 5.49 4.86
C ALA A 71 -0.80 5.01 3.40
N GLN A 72 -1.95 4.57 2.87
CA GLN A 72 -2.13 4.23 1.46
C GLN A 72 -1.76 5.39 0.53
N TYR A 73 -2.26 6.59 0.84
CA TYR A 73 -1.96 7.78 0.05
C TYR A 73 -0.50 8.20 0.17
N GLY A 74 0.09 8.07 1.37
CA GLY A 74 1.52 8.31 1.62
C GLY A 74 2.39 7.40 0.77
N GLY A 75 2.10 6.10 0.73
CA GLY A 75 2.80 5.11 -0.10
C GLY A 75 2.68 5.38 -1.60
N SER A 76 1.50 5.82 -2.05
CA SER A 76 1.31 6.24 -3.45
C SER A 76 2.08 7.52 -3.78
N THR A 77 2.24 8.43 -2.82
CA THR A 77 3.01 9.67 -3.01
C THR A 77 4.49 9.38 -3.23
N THR A 78 5.09 8.48 -2.43
CA THR A 78 6.48 8.03 -2.63
C THR A 78 6.66 7.26 -3.93
N ALA A 79 5.71 6.42 -4.30
CA ALA A 79 5.71 5.73 -5.57
C ALA A 79 5.78 6.70 -6.77
N ILE A 80 5.00 7.79 -6.73
CA ILE A 80 4.97 8.80 -7.79
C ILE A 80 6.24 9.65 -7.80
N LEU A 81 6.70 10.13 -6.63
CA LEU A 81 7.79 11.11 -6.56
C LEU A 81 9.18 10.48 -6.61
N VAL A 82 9.37 9.35 -5.92
CA VAL A 82 10.69 8.75 -5.69
C VAL A 82 10.86 7.41 -6.40
N ASN A 83 9.81 6.90 -7.06
CA ASN A 83 9.80 5.58 -7.70
C ASN A 83 10.01 4.40 -6.74
N ILE A 84 9.77 4.60 -5.46
CA ILE A 84 9.85 3.56 -4.44
C ILE A 84 8.42 3.29 -3.95
N PRO A 85 7.84 2.12 -4.25
CA PRO A 85 6.49 1.79 -3.79
C PRO A 85 6.49 1.66 -2.26
N GLY A 86 5.53 2.33 -1.61
CA GLY A 86 5.33 2.19 -0.16
C GLY A 86 4.69 0.86 0.23
N GLU A 87 3.97 0.24 -0.72
CA GLU A 87 3.27 -1.03 -0.56
C GLU A 87 3.11 -1.74 -1.90
N SER A 88 2.70 -3.01 -1.89
CA SER A 88 2.53 -3.83 -3.09
C SER A 88 1.52 -3.26 -4.10
N SER A 89 0.44 -2.61 -3.63
CA SER A 89 -0.58 -2.00 -4.50
C SER A 89 -0.06 -0.75 -5.20
N SER A 90 0.85 0.00 -4.61
CA SER A 90 1.42 1.22 -5.18
C SER A 90 2.50 0.96 -6.25
N VAL A 91 2.93 -0.30 -6.45
CA VAL A 91 3.85 -0.68 -7.53
C VAL A 91 3.29 -0.30 -8.91
N VAL A 92 1.99 -0.51 -9.14
CA VAL A 92 1.35 -0.13 -10.41
C VAL A 92 1.39 1.38 -10.62
N THR A 93 1.31 2.15 -9.54
CA THR A 93 1.35 3.62 -9.59
C THR A 93 2.72 4.15 -10.03
N THR A 94 3.80 3.39 -9.83
CA THR A 94 5.14 3.80 -10.31
C THR A 94 5.23 3.81 -11.83
N LEU A 95 4.52 2.90 -12.52
CA LEU A 95 4.61 2.74 -13.96
C LEU A 95 4.20 4.01 -14.72
N ASP A 96 3.08 4.62 -14.36
CA ASP A 96 2.57 5.80 -15.04
C ASP A 96 2.79 7.09 -14.23
N GLY A 97 2.58 7.03 -12.91
CA GLY A 97 2.66 8.18 -12.02
C GLY A 97 4.06 8.77 -11.94
N HIS A 98 5.08 7.93 -11.79
CA HIS A 98 6.47 8.37 -11.79
C HIS A 98 6.91 8.95 -13.14
N GLN A 99 6.49 8.33 -14.25
CA GLN A 99 6.75 8.85 -15.59
C GLN A 99 6.14 10.25 -15.81
N MET A 100 4.96 10.50 -15.24
CA MET A 100 4.35 11.85 -15.26
C MET A 100 5.16 12.83 -14.41
N ALA A 101 5.63 12.40 -13.22
CA ALA A 101 6.44 13.23 -12.33
C ALA A 101 7.77 13.63 -13.00
N ARG A 102 8.46 12.70 -13.65
CA ARG A 102 9.68 12.97 -14.44
C ARG A 102 9.47 14.00 -15.54
N ARG A 103 8.30 14.04 -16.16
CA ARG A 103 7.91 15.04 -17.16
C ARG A 103 7.50 16.39 -16.55
N GLY A 104 7.75 16.63 -15.27
CA GLY A 104 7.40 17.86 -14.56
C GLY A 104 5.90 17.98 -14.22
N ARG A 105 5.12 16.89 -14.33
CA ARG A 105 3.68 16.83 -14.08
C ARG A 105 3.33 16.07 -12.79
N ALA A 106 4.14 16.20 -11.76
CA ALA A 106 3.93 15.53 -10.47
C ALA A 106 2.61 15.98 -9.79
N GLY A 107 2.30 17.27 -9.81
CA GLY A 107 1.06 17.80 -9.24
C GLY A 107 -0.21 17.16 -9.80
N PRO A 108 -0.41 17.14 -11.11
CA PRO A 108 -1.51 16.42 -11.74
C PRO A 108 -1.55 14.93 -11.40
N ALA A 109 -0.40 14.23 -11.35
CA ALA A 109 -0.34 12.82 -11.00
C ALA A 109 -0.85 12.57 -9.57
N LEU A 110 -0.38 13.35 -8.59
CA LEU A 110 -0.84 13.28 -7.21
C LEU A 110 -2.32 13.64 -7.07
N GLY A 111 -2.79 14.68 -7.81
CA GLY A 111 -4.19 15.09 -7.79
C GLY A 111 -5.12 14.01 -8.34
N ILE A 112 -4.75 13.36 -9.45
CA ILE A 112 -5.52 12.25 -10.03
C ILE A 112 -5.54 11.06 -9.07
N ALA A 113 -4.41 10.73 -8.43
CA ALA A 113 -4.34 9.66 -7.44
C ALA A 113 -5.28 9.95 -6.25
N ALA A 114 -5.28 11.16 -5.70
CA ALA A 114 -6.14 11.54 -4.59
C ALA A 114 -7.63 11.50 -4.95
N ILE A 115 -8.03 12.15 -6.04
CA ILE A 115 -9.43 12.23 -6.48
C ILE A 115 -9.92 10.84 -6.92
N GLY A 116 -9.11 10.11 -7.68
CA GLY A 116 -9.43 8.76 -8.13
C GLY A 116 -9.63 7.80 -6.97
N SER A 117 -8.75 7.83 -5.96
CA SER A 117 -8.87 7.03 -4.74
C SER A 117 -10.12 7.38 -3.93
N PHE A 118 -10.46 8.66 -3.83
CA PHE A 118 -11.68 9.09 -3.15
C PHE A 118 -12.94 8.56 -3.84
N VAL A 119 -13.06 8.75 -5.15
CA VAL A 119 -14.21 8.27 -5.93
C VAL A 119 -14.29 6.75 -5.89
N ALA A 120 -13.17 6.05 -6.11
CA ALA A 120 -13.11 4.59 -6.03
C ALA A 120 -13.49 4.08 -4.63
N GLY A 121 -13.01 4.74 -3.57
CA GLY A 121 -13.34 4.41 -2.19
C GLY A 121 -14.83 4.57 -1.88
N CYS A 122 -15.46 5.65 -2.35
CA CYS A 122 -16.90 5.85 -2.21
C CYS A 122 -17.71 4.74 -2.92
N ILE A 123 -17.34 4.42 -4.15
CA ILE A 123 -18.00 3.35 -4.92
C ILE A 123 -17.78 1.99 -4.23
N ALA A 124 -16.55 1.67 -3.83
CA ALA A 124 -16.22 0.42 -3.15
C ALA A 124 -17.00 0.27 -1.84
N THR A 125 -17.10 1.34 -1.03
CA THR A 125 -17.85 1.31 0.23
C THR A 125 -19.33 1.04 0.00
N LEU A 126 -19.94 1.64 -1.01
CA LEU A 126 -21.34 1.37 -1.37
C LEU A 126 -21.54 -0.08 -1.85
N LEU A 127 -20.62 -0.57 -2.68
CA LEU A 127 -20.66 -1.97 -3.14
C LEU A 127 -20.50 -2.96 -1.97
N ILE A 128 -19.55 -2.70 -1.07
CA ILE A 128 -19.36 -3.53 0.13
C ILE A 128 -20.61 -3.50 1.00
N ALA A 129 -21.17 -2.33 1.26
CA ALA A 129 -22.39 -2.21 2.09
C ALA A 129 -23.57 -3.01 1.52
N TYR A 130 -23.67 -3.09 0.19
CA TYR A 130 -24.74 -3.84 -0.48
C TYR A 130 -24.45 -5.35 -0.56
N PHE A 131 -23.23 -5.73 -0.92
CA PHE A 131 -22.87 -7.12 -1.19
C PHE A 131 -22.33 -7.88 0.04
N ALA A 132 -21.83 -7.18 1.09
CA ALA A 132 -21.23 -7.87 2.23
C ALA A 132 -22.22 -8.80 2.97
N PRO A 133 -23.48 -8.43 3.26
CA PRO A 133 -24.40 -9.33 3.94
C PRO A 133 -24.64 -10.65 3.17
N PRO A 134 -25.04 -10.65 1.88
CA PRO A 134 -25.26 -11.89 1.16
C PRO A 134 -23.97 -12.69 0.94
N LEU A 135 -22.80 -12.03 0.78
CA LEU A 135 -21.52 -12.72 0.67
C LEU A 135 -21.10 -13.36 2.00
N ALA A 136 -21.38 -12.72 3.14
CA ALA A 136 -21.12 -13.31 4.46
C ALA A 136 -21.97 -14.55 4.68
N GLU A 137 -23.28 -14.52 4.34
CA GLU A 137 -24.14 -15.70 4.41
C GLU A 137 -23.64 -16.84 3.49
N LEU A 138 -23.16 -16.50 2.31
CA LEU A 138 -22.57 -17.47 1.39
C LEU A 138 -21.28 -18.05 1.96
N ALA A 139 -20.39 -17.19 2.49
CA ALA A 139 -19.13 -17.63 3.07
C ALA A 139 -19.32 -18.57 4.27
N LEU A 140 -20.34 -18.35 5.10
CA LEU A 140 -20.66 -19.23 6.23
C LEU A 140 -21.17 -20.61 5.80
N LYS A 141 -21.62 -20.77 4.55
CA LYS A 141 -22.01 -22.08 3.99
C LYS A 141 -20.83 -22.91 3.49
N PHE A 142 -19.66 -22.28 3.32
CA PHE A 142 -18.47 -22.99 2.89
C PHE A 142 -17.91 -23.84 4.02
N SER A 143 -17.71 -25.11 3.73
CA SER A 143 -17.03 -26.05 4.61
C SER A 143 -15.50 -25.94 4.51
N PRO A 144 -14.73 -26.48 5.46
CA PRO A 144 -13.27 -26.47 5.39
C PRO A 144 -12.71 -27.09 4.10
N ALA A 145 -13.41 -28.08 3.52
CA ALA A 145 -13.00 -28.72 2.28
C ALA A 145 -13.12 -27.77 1.08
N GLU A 146 -14.17 -26.94 1.06
CA GLU A 146 -14.39 -25.94 0.01
C GLU A 146 -13.39 -24.79 0.10
N TYR A 147 -13.06 -24.34 1.31
CA TYR A 147 -11.97 -23.39 1.52
C TYR A 147 -10.63 -23.93 1.02
N PHE A 148 -10.32 -25.20 1.31
CA PHE A 148 -9.10 -25.84 0.79
C PHE A 148 -9.08 -25.86 -0.74
N SER A 149 -10.18 -26.23 -1.38
CA SER A 149 -10.24 -26.25 -2.85
C SER A 149 -10.11 -24.86 -3.47
N LEU A 150 -10.66 -23.84 -2.82
CA LEU A 150 -10.52 -22.43 -3.25
C LEU A 150 -9.06 -21.95 -3.14
N MET A 151 -8.37 -22.31 -2.05
CA MET A 151 -6.95 -21.99 -1.87
C MET A 151 -6.08 -22.69 -2.94
N VAL A 152 -6.33 -23.98 -3.20
CA VAL A 152 -5.61 -24.72 -4.26
C VAL A 152 -5.88 -24.10 -5.62
N PHE A 153 -7.12 -23.71 -5.91
CA PHE A 153 -7.46 -23.00 -7.15
C PHE A 153 -6.68 -21.67 -7.28
N GLY A 154 -6.60 -20.89 -6.19
CA GLY A 154 -5.81 -19.64 -6.17
C GLY A 154 -4.31 -19.88 -6.44
N LEU A 155 -3.73 -20.95 -5.86
CA LEU A 155 -2.34 -21.32 -6.10
C LEU A 155 -2.10 -21.75 -7.56
N ILE A 156 -3.02 -22.55 -8.14
CA ILE A 156 -2.95 -22.95 -9.55
C ILE A 156 -3.04 -21.71 -10.45
N ALA A 157 -3.98 -20.81 -10.16
CA ALA A 157 -4.11 -19.56 -10.91
C ALA A 157 -2.83 -18.71 -10.83
N ALA A 158 -2.21 -18.60 -9.67
CA ALA A 158 -0.94 -17.89 -9.49
C ALA A 158 0.19 -18.51 -10.34
N VAL A 159 0.28 -19.85 -10.37
CA VAL A 159 1.28 -20.56 -11.19
C VAL A 159 1.02 -20.35 -12.69
N VAL A 160 -0.24 -20.35 -13.12
CA VAL A 160 -0.61 -20.14 -14.54
C VAL A 160 -0.33 -18.70 -14.99
N LEU A 161 -0.55 -17.72 -14.10
CA LEU A 161 -0.27 -16.32 -14.40
C LEU A 161 1.24 -15.98 -14.34
N ALA A 162 2.05 -16.82 -13.69
CA ALA A 162 3.49 -16.59 -13.57
C ALA A 162 4.17 -16.61 -14.95
N ARG A 163 4.92 -15.56 -15.25
CA ARG A 163 5.73 -15.47 -16.46
C ARG A 163 7.08 -16.16 -16.21
N GLY A 164 7.41 -17.20 -16.95
CA GLY A 164 8.69 -17.90 -16.84
C GLY A 164 8.57 -19.43 -16.85
N SER A 165 9.54 -20.12 -16.23
CA SER A 165 9.49 -21.58 -16.15
C SER A 165 8.54 -22.06 -15.07
N LEU A 166 7.67 -23.00 -15.39
CA LEU A 166 6.70 -23.62 -14.50
C LEU A 166 7.36 -24.18 -13.22
N ILE A 167 8.56 -24.77 -13.36
CA ILE A 167 9.30 -25.35 -12.24
C ILE A 167 9.70 -24.26 -11.23
N LYS A 168 10.14 -23.08 -11.71
CA LYS A 168 10.47 -21.96 -10.83
C LYS A 168 9.22 -21.40 -10.12
N ALA A 169 8.11 -21.27 -10.84
CA ALA A 169 6.84 -20.83 -10.26
C ALA A 169 6.36 -21.79 -9.16
N LEU A 170 6.41 -23.10 -9.41
CA LEU A 170 6.04 -24.11 -8.43
C LEU A 170 6.97 -24.08 -7.21
N GLY A 171 8.28 -23.93 -7.42
CA GLY A 171 9.26 -23.77 -6.34
C GLY A 171 8.96 -22.55 -5.48
N MET A 172 8.62 -21.40 -6.07
CA MET A 172 8.26 -20.20 -5.34
C MET A 172 6.94 -20.36 -4.57
N VAL A 173 5.96 -21.08 -5.12
CA VAL A 173 4.74 -21.39 -4.38
C VAL A 173 5.02 -22.25 -3.15
N CYS A 174 5.88 -23.28 -3.27
CA CYS A 174 6.28 -24.10 -2.12
C CYS A 174 7.00 -23.26 -1.05
N VAL A 175 7.91 -22.38 -1.45
CA VAL A 175 8.59 -21.47 -0.52
C VAL A 175 7.59 -20.53 0.15
N GLY A 176 6.65 -19.97 -0.62
CA GLY A 176 5.58 -19.11 -0.08
C GLY A 176 4.70 -19.82 0.95
N ILE A 177 4.33 -21.09 0.68
CA ILE A 177 3.55 -21.90 1.62
C ILE A 177 4.36 -22.15 2.91
N LEU A 178 5.65 -22.49 2.79
CA LEU A 178 6.51 -22.72 3.96
C LEU A 178 6.66 -21.47 4.81
N LEU A 179 6.84 -20.30 4.19
CA LEU A 179 6.88 -19.02 4.90
C LEU A 179 5.54 -18.67 5.54
N GLY A 180 4.43 -18.96 4.87
CA GLY A 180 3.08 -18.74 5.39
C GLY A 180 2.67 -19.69 6.53
N LEU A 181 3.41 -20.79 6.75
CA LEU A 181 3.20 -21.68 7.89
C LEU A 181 3.82 -21.15 9.20
N VAL A 182 4.67 -20.12 9.11
CA VAL A 182 5.26 -19.46 10.30
C VAL A 182 4.23 -18.49 10.87
N GLY A 183 3.96 -18.59 12.16
CA GLY A 183 3.05 -17.71 12.87
C GLY A 183 1.90 -18.43 13.56
N THR A 184 0.87 -17.69 13.92
CA THR A 184 -0.31 -18.22 14.63
C THR A 184 -1.32 -18.78 13.64
N ASP A 185 -1.68 -20.05 13.81
CA ASP A 185 -2.73 -20.68 13.02
C ASP A 185 -4.11 -20.08 13.33
N VAL A 186 -4.77 -19.54 12.34
CA VAL A 186 -6.07 -18.85 12.46
C VAL A 186 -7.17 -19.78 13.00
N ASN A 187 -7.10 -21.08 12.71
CA ASN A 187 -8.14 -22.05 13.11
C ASN A 187 -7.93 -22.61 14.50
N SER A 188 -6.68 -22.89 14.88
CA SER A 188 -6.36 -23.55 16.16
C SER A 188 -5.78 -22.61 17.21
N GLY A 189 -5.39 -21.38 16.83
CA GLY A 189 -4.72 -20.43 17.71
C GLY A 189 -3.33 -20.87 18.17
N THR A 190 -2.80 -21.99 17.63
CA THR A 190 -1.48 -22.49 17.99
C THR A 190 -0.39 -21.79 17.21
N ILE A 191 0.69 -21.42 17.90
CA ILE A 191 1.85 -20.80 17.29
C ILE A 191 2.70 -21.90 16.64
N ARG A 192 3.00 -21.74 15.34
CA ARG A 192 3.82 -22.67 14.55
C ARG A 192 5.12 -22.01 14.12
N PHE A 193 6.23 -22.69 14.27
CA PHE A 193 7.56 -22.30 13.82
C PHE A 193 8.02 -20.91 14.27
N ALA A 194 7.54 -20.40 15.41
CA ALA A 194 7.98 -19.11 15.96
C ALA A 194 9.30 -19.16 16.73
N PHE A 195 9.87 -20.36 16.99
CA PHE A 195 11.17 -20.57 17.66
C PHE A 195 11.36 -19.76 18.96
N GLY A 196 10.28 -19.42 19.64
CA GLY A 196 10.29 -18.63 20.88
C GLY A 196 10.45 -17.11 20.66
N MET A 197 10.40 -16.62 19.42
CA MET A 197 10.43 -15.21 19.10
C MET A 197 9.00 -14.67 18.95
N PRO A 198 8.57 -13.69 19.79
CA PRO A 198 7.22 -13.13 19.71
C PRO A 198 6.89 -12.51 18.36
N GLU A 199 7.89 -11.92 17.69
CA GLU A 199 7.74 -11.25 16.39
C GLU A 199 7.33 -12.23 15.28
N LEU A 200 7.75 -13.49 15.36
CA LEU A 200 7.37 -14.55 14.42
C LEU A 200 5.99 -15.15 14.72
N ALA A 201 5.42 -14.87 15.88
CA ALA A 201 4.07 -15.32 16.21
C ALA A 201 2.99 -14.60 15.38
N GLU A 202 3.26 -13.37 14.95
CA GLU A 202 2.37 -12.61 14.06
C GLU A 202 2.45 -13.06 12.60
N GLY A 203 3.43 -13.90 12.26
CA GLY A 203 3.67 -14.41 10.92
C GLY A 203 4.60 -13.52 10.09
N ILE A 204 5.03 -14.06 8.95
CA ILE A 204 5.83 -13.30 7.97
C ILE A 204 4.87 -12.65 6.99
N GLU A 205 4.71 -11.34 7.07
CA GLU A 205 3.89 -10.63 6.10
C GLU A 205 4.51 -10.76 4.69
N ALA A 206 3.74 -11.35 3.77
CA ALA A 206 4.14 -11.49 2.37
C ALA A 206 4.48 -10.12 1.72
N GLN A 207 3.90 -9.04 2.23
CA GLN A 207 4.20 -7.67 1.79
C GLN A 207 5.66 -7.27 2.03
N ALA A 208 6.24 -7.64 3.18
CA ALA A 208 7.64 -7.34 3.48
C ALA A 208 8.60 -8.05 2.50
N VAL A 209 8.27 -9.30 2.15
CA VAL A 209 9.06 -10.09 1.17
C VAL A 209 8.93 -9.50 -0.23
N LEU A 210 7.72 -9.13 -0.66
CA LEU A 210 7.48 -8.55 -1.98
C LEU A 210 8.11 -7.16 -2.13
N THR A 211 8.08 -6.35 -1.08
CA THR A 211 8.71 -5.03 -1.08
C THR A 211 10.24 -5.15 -1.15
N ALA A 212 10.83 -6.09 -0.40
CA ALA A 212 12.26 -6.37 -0.46
C ALA A 212 12.71 -6.85 -1.85
N GLU A 213 11.88 -7.68 -2.52
CA GLU A 213 12.17 -8.16 -3.87
C GLU A 213 12.04 -7.05 -4.91
N ALA A 214 11.03 -6.18 -4.79
CA ALA A 214 10.85 -5.02 -5.68
C ALA A 214 12.02 -4.03 -5.56
N VAL A 215 12.53 -3.79 -4.36
CA VAL A 215 13.73 -2.96 -4.13
C VAL A 215 14.98 -3.62 -4.70
N ARG A 216 15.09 -4.96 -4.61
CA ARG A 216 16.22 -5.71 -5.14
C ARG A 216 16.27 -5.81 -6.66
N GLN A 217 15.10 -5.76 -7.32
CA GLN A 217 14.99 -5.80 -8.77
C GLN A 217 15.20 -4.42 -9.43
N GLN A 218 15.36 -3.36 -8.64
CA GLN A 218 15.73 -2.06 -9.17
C GLN A 218 17.22 -2.12 -9.56
N PRO A 219 17.56 -1.97 -10.84
CA PRO A 219 18.96 -2.01 -11.28
C PRO A 219 19.73 -0.91 -10.56
N ASP A 220 20.84 -1.30 -9.91
CA ASP A 220 21.69 -0.42 -9.08
C ASP A 220 22.34 0.77 -9.84
N GLY A 221 22.04 0.95 -11.12
CA GLY A 221 22.60 2.00 -11.98
C GLY A 221 21.66 3.20 -12.21
N ASP A 222 20.35 2.96 -12.29
CA ASP A 222 19.45 3.99 -12.79
C ASP A 222 19.14 5.11 -11.78
N LEU A 223 19.25 4.82 -10.48
CA LEU A 223 18.90 5.80 -9.45
C LEU A 223 19.96 6.90 -9.31
N VAL A 224 21.24 6.57 -9.50
CA VAL A 224 22.35 7.53 -9.43
C VAL A 224 22.43 8.33 -10.73
N ASP A 225 22.24 7.68 -11.88
CA ASP A 225 22.21 8.35 -13.17
C ASP A 225 20.95 9.20 -13.38
N GLU A 226 19.78 8.75 -12.86
CA GLU A 226 18.54 9.53 -12.87
C GLU A 226 18.61 10.78 -11.98
N LEU A 227 19.31 10.73 -10.84
CA LEU A 227 19.53 11.90 -9.99
C LEU A 227 20.44 12.93 -10.68
N HIS A 228 21.35 12.48 -11.55
CA HIS A 228 22.18 13.38 -12.36
C HIS A 228 21.43 14.00 -13.55
N GLU A 229 20.37 13.36 -14.06
CA GLU A 229 19.56 13.90 -15.16
C GLU A 229 18.34 14.73 -14.70
N TRP A 230 18.25 15.12 -13.42
CA TRP A 230 17.18 15.97 -12.95
C TRP A 230 17.10 17.29 -13.77
N PRO A 231 15.93 17.68 -14.32
CA PRO A 231 15.81 18.82 -15.25
C PRO A 231 16.32 20.16 -14.70
N GLY A 232 16.49 20.26 -13.38
CA GLY A 232 17.08 21.43 -12.72
C GLY A 232 18.59 21.55 -12.93
N GLN A 233 19.31 20.43 -13.08
CA GLN A 233 20.75 20.44 -13.34
C GLN A 233 21.05 20.67 -14.81
N ALA A 234 20.33 20.07 -15.73
CA ALA A 234 20.46 20.35 -17.17
C ALA A 234 20.20 21.83 -17.51
N ARG A 235 19.43 22.54 -16.71
CA ARG A 235 19.24 23.98 -16.84
C ARG A 235 20.39 24.79 -16.24
N ARG A 236 21.05 24.30 -15.23
CA ARG A 236 22.28 24.92 -14.64
C ARG A 236 23.47 24.78 -15.56
N ASP A 237 23.69 23.59 -16.13
CA ASP A 237 24.82 23.34 -17.02
C ASP A 237 24.70 24.12 -18.33
N ARG A 238 23.48 24.29 -18.87
CA ARG A 238 23.26 25.18 -20.03
C ARG A 238 23.51 26.64 -19.71
N ARG A 239 23.32 27.10 -18.48
CA ARG A 239 23.67 28.48 -18.08
C ARG A 239 25.17 28.66 -17.91
N HIS A 240 25.91 27.65 -17.49
CA HIS A 240 27.37 27.68 -17.40
C HIS A 240 28.05 27.58 -18.79
N GLN A 241 27.43 26.87 -19.72
CA GLN A 241 27.92 26.78 -21.11
C GLN A 241 27.59 28.02 -21.98
N ALA A 242 26.64 28.86 -21.55
CA ALA A 242 26.23 30.07 -22.26
C ALA A 242 27.15 31.31 -21.98
N HIS A 243 28.13 31.18 -21.09
CA HIS A 243 29.17 32.18 -20.92
C HIS A 243 30.52 31.60 -21.39
N PRO A 244 30.93 31.82 -22.65
CA PRO A 244 32.32 31.53 -23.03
C PRO A 244 33.26 32.42 -22.24
N PRO A 245 34.39 31.92 -21.79
CA PRO A 245 35.41 32.75 -21.16
C PRO A 245 35.80 33.86 -22.13
N THR A 246 35.62 35.09 -21.74
CA THR A 246 36.22 36.24 -22.44
C THR A 246 37.71 36.06 -22.46
N CYS A 247 38.29 35.78 -23.62
CA CYS A 247 39.73 35.87 -23.83
C CYS A 247 40.10 37.34 -23.67
N ASP A 248 40.69 37.68 -22.53
CA ASP A 248 41.54 38.87 -22.43
C ASP A 248 42.79 38.56 -23.24
N ALA A 249 42.79 39.02 -24.49
CA ALA A 249 43.98 39.15 -25.30
C ALA A 249 44.63 40.50 -24.94
N GLY A 250 45.51 40.44 -23.99
CA GLY A 250 46.57 41.45 -23.87
C GLY A 250 47.73 41.09 -24.82
N CYS A 251 47.91 41.87 -25.87
CA CYS A 251 49.14 42.36 -26.52
C CYS A 251 48.80 42.94 -27.88
#